data_4dda8353968d220aece5bb99ee1fa9ed
#
_entry.id   4dda8353968d220aece5bb99ee1fa9ed
#
_cell.length_a   1.000
_cell.length_b   1.000
_cell.length_c   1.000
_cell.angle_alpha   90.00
_cell.angle_beta   90.00
_cell.angle_gamma   90.00
#
_symmetry.space_group_name_H-M   'P 1'
#
loop_
_entity.id
_entity.type
_entity.pdbx_description
1 polymer ?
#
loop_
_entity_poly.entity_id
_entity_poly.type
_entity_poly.pdbx_seq_one_letter_code
_entity_poly.pdbx_strand_id
1 'polypeptide(L)'
;MEYDALKQPDRITHEYNMLMSSMHVSVGKHLLDPYFTVIWANDFFYEKTGYGREEYEATFHNHVSEYYSAFPDVYETMGKFIKTALKHGEPSYEFVCPMPVKGGSRIWIKVVGTFTKETVDGIPVIYSVFTDITDLVQAQTEKSITYDNLPGFIAKFQIRAGCAQERFTFLDANDRFIDFFGVRAAGDAPYSLVNWDSARNQQALNEHYPAMREGKPVHFTVQAKTLQNDDAWLQLNGDCIDVIQGDPV
;
A
#
# COMPACT_ATOMS: atom_id res chain seq x y z
N MET A 1 9.17 -51.27 -13.73
CA MET A 1 8.42 -50.18 -13.08
C MET A 1 8.10 -49.17 -14.18
N GLU A 2 6.95 -49.37 -14.84
CA GLU A 2 6.44 -48.44 -15.83
C GLU A 2 5.96 -47.19 -15.07
N TYR A 3 6.66 -46.10 -15.24
CA TYR A 3 6.13 -44.79 -14.93
C TYR A 3 5.09 -44.48 -16.01
N ASP A 4 3.82 -44.72 -15.66
CA ASP A 4 2.69 -44.41 -16.52
C ASP A 4 2.74 -42.90 -16.84
N ALA A 5 2.99 -42.62 -18.11
CA ALA A 5 3.06 -41.26 -18.63
C ALA A 5 1.62 -40.71 -18.61
N LEU A 6 1.21 -40.15 -17.47
CA LEU A 6 0.10 -39.20 -17.42
C LEU A 6 0.32 -38.19 -18.56
N LYS A 7 -0.68 -38.08 -19.43
CA LYS A 7 -0.60 -37.20 -20.61
C LYS A 7 -0.08 -35.85 -20.18
N GLN A 8 0.98 -35.40 -20.81
CA GLN A 8 1.71 -34.13 -20.46
C GLN A 8 0.82 -32.94 -20.11
N PRO A 9 -0.36 -32.74 -20.74
CA PRO A 9 -1.29 -31.65 -20.39
C PRO A 9 -1.88 -31.79 -18.99
N ASP A 10 -2.22 -32.99 -18.54
CA ASP A 10 -2.86 -33.21 -17.23
C ASP A 10 -1.88 -32.97 -16.08
N ARG A 11 -0.61 -33.30 -16.29
CA ARG A 11 0.45 -33.09 -15.31
C ARG A 11 0.74 -31.59 -15.11
N ILE A 12 0.86 -30.83 -16.21
CA ILE A 12 1.10 -29.39 -16.16
C ILE A 12 -0.08 -28.68 -15.48
N THR A 13 -1.30 -29.06 -15.82
CA THR A 13 -2.51 -28.51 -15.20
C THR A 13 -2.56 -28.82 -13.70
N HIS A 14 -2.19 -30.03 -13.29
CA HIS A 14 -2.14 -30.42 -11.89
C HIS A 14 -1.05 -29.65 -11.12
N GLU A 15 0.17 -29.57 -11.66
CA GLU A 15 1.26 -28.78 -11.07
C GLU A 15 0.91 -27.30 -10.95
N TYR A 16 0.26 -26.71 -11.96
CA TYR A 16 -0.24 -25.36 -11.95
C TYR A 16 -1.28 -25.14 -10.84
N ASN A 17 -2.27 -26.02 -10.73
CA ASN A 17 -3.30 -25.94 -9.70
C ASN A 17 -2.70 -26.08 -8.29
N MET A 18 -1.75 -26.98 -8.11
CA MET A 18 -1.02 -27.14 -6.84
C MET A 18 -0.27 -25.87 -6.45
N LEU A 19 0.44 -25.24 -7.41
CA LEU A 19 1.15 -23.98 -7.18
C LEU A 19 0.18 -22.86 -6.81
N MET A 20 -0.90 -22.70 -7.58
CA MET A 20 -1.91 -21.66 -7.31
C MET A 20 -2.57 -21.83 -5.94
N SER A 21 -2.90 -23.08 -5.56
CA SER A 21 -3.47 -23.38 -4.26
C SER A 21 -2.49 -23.12 -3.10
N SER A 22 -1.20 -23.45 -3.30
CA SER A 22 -0.18 -23.25 -2.27
C SER A 22 0.16 -21.76 -2.04
N MET A 23 0.00 -20.93 -3.06
CA MET A 23 0.27 -19.49 -2.98
C MET A 23 -0.86 -18.70 -2.32
N HIS A 24 -2.03 -19.28 -2.08
CA HIS A 24 -3.21 -18.63 -1.49
C HIS A 24 -3.60 -17.32 -2.19
N VAL A 25 -3.44 -17.28 -3.52
CA VAL A 25 -3.80 -16.12 -4.35
C VAL A 25 -4.98 -16.44 -5.25
N SER A 26 -5.87 -15.46 -5.39
CA SER A 26 -6.98 -15.55 -6.33
C SER A 26 -6.49 -15.20 -7.72
N VAL A 27 -6.78 -16.07 -8.68
CA VAL A 27 -6.45 -15.85 -10.09
C VAL A 27 -7.73 -15.94 -10.90
N GLY A 28 -7.96 -14.94 -11.73
CA GLY A 28 -9.09 -14.88 -12.64
C GLY A 28 -8.67 -14.54 -14.07
N LYS A 29 -9.46 -15.04 -15.01
CA LYS A 29 -9.38 -14.73 -16.43
C LYS A 29 -10.68 -14.03 -16.82
N HIS A 30 -10.56 -12.82 -17.35
CA HIS A 30 -11.70 -11.94 -17.62
C HIS A 30 -11.72 -11.49 -19.07
N LEU A 31 -12.91 -11.23 -19.58
CA LEU A 31 -13.10 -10.48 -20.82
C LEU A 31 -12.99 -8.97 -20.52
N LEU A 32 -12.37 -8.24 -21.41
CA LEU A 32 -12.37 -6.77 -21.40
C LEU A 32 -13.65 -6.25 -22.08
N ASP A 33 -14.79 -6.67 -21.55
CA ASP A 33 -16.13 -6.25 -21.95
C ASP A 33 -16.73 -5.26 -20.94
N PRO A 34 -17.92 -4.69 -21.16
CA PRO A 34 -18.56 -3.77 -20.23
C PRO A 34 -18.86 -4.35 -18.85
N TYR A 35 -18.95 -5.68 -18.73
CA TYR A 35 -19.29 -6.40 -17.50
C TYR A 35 -18.04 -6.90 -16.76
N PHE A 36 -16.89 -6.90 -17.42
CA PHE A 36 -15.66 -7.52 -16.94
C PHE A 36 -15.91 -8.99 -16.59
N THR A 37 -16.40 -9.73 -17.60
CA THR A 37 -16.93 -11.10 -17.42
C THR A 37 -15.85 -12.08 -17.03
N VAL A 38 -16.04 -12.81 -15.95
CA VAL A 38 -15.15 -13.90 -15.48
C VAL A 38 -15.40 -15.13 -16.39
N ILE A 39 -14.41 -15.51 -17.16
CA ILE A 39 -14.47 -16.71 -18.01
C ILE A 39 -13.79 -17.93 -17.39
N TRP A 40 -12.93 -17.67 -16.41
CA TRP A 40 -12.30 -18.69 -15.58
C TRP A 40 -11.77 -18.05 -14.29
N ALA A 41 -11.85 -18.77 -13.18
CA ALA A 41 -11.17 -18.42 -11.95
C ALA A 41 -10.78 -19.69 -11.18
N ASN A 42 -9.74 -19.60 -10.34
CA ASN A 42 -9.39 -20.68 -9.42
C ASN A 42 -10.36 -20.74 -8.22
N ASP A 43 -10.32 -21.83 -7.47
CA ASP A 43 -11.25 -22.04 -6.36
C ASP A 43 -11.05 -20.98 -5.26
N PHE A 44 -9.83 -20.52 -5.07
CA PHE A 44 -9.51 -19.46 -4.11
C PHE A 44 -10.20 -18.13 -4.41
N PHE A 45 -10.46 -17.81 -5.68
CA PHE A 45 -11.28 -16.67 -6.06
C PHE A 45 -12.67 -16.75 -5.43
N TYR A 46 -13.34 -17.88 -5.59
CA TYR A 46 -14.70 -18.09 -5.07
C TYR A 46 -14.71 -18.14 -3.54
N GLU A 47 -13.73 -18.80 -2.93
CA GLU A 47 -13.55 -18.83 -1.49
C GLU A 47 -13.46 -17.42 -0.88
N LYS A 48 -12.68 -16.55 -1.48
CA LYS A 48 -12.53 -15.16 -1.02
C LYS A 48 -13.79 -14.31 -1.20
N THR A 49 -14.59 -14.57 -2.23
CA THR A 49 -15.89 -13.89 -2.38
C THR A 49 -16.93 -14.39 -1.37
N GLY A 50 -16.74 -15.61 -0.82
CA GLY A 50 -17.69 -16.29 0.04
C GLY A 50 -18.85 -16.96 -0.72
N TYR A 51 -18.82 -16.99 -2.05
CA TYR A 51 -19.79 -17.68 -2.90
C TYR A 51 -19.15 -18.91 -3.52
N GLY A 52 -19.93 -20.01 -3.62
CA GLY A 52 -19.53 -21.12 -4.47
C GLY A 52 -19.55 -20.72 -5.95
N ARG A 53 -18.82 -21.46 -6.80
CA ARG A 53 -18.74 -21.17 -8.25
C ARG A 53 -20.13 -21.11 -8.91
N GLU A 54 -20.96 -22.13 -8.71
CA GLU A 54 -22.31 -22.19 -9.27
C GLU A 54 -23.21 -21.08 -8.73
N GLU A 55 -23.06 -20.75 -7.44
CA GLU A 55 -23.82 -19.69 -6.81
C GLU A 55 -23.40 -18.32 -7.34
N TYR A 56 -22.09 -18.08 -7.53
CA TYR A 56 -21.56 -16.83 -8.11
C TYR A 56 -22.09 -16.64 -9.52
N GLU A 57 -22.06 -17.69 -10.34
CA GLU A 57 -22.60 -17.67 -11.69
C GLU A 57 -24.10 -17.41 -11.71
N ALA A 58 -24.86 -18.11 -10.89
CA ALA A 58 -26.34 -17.94 -10.81
C ALA A 58 -26.74 -16.55 -10.31
N THR A 59 -25.95 -15.96 -9.40
CA THR A 59 -26.30 -14.68 -8.77
C THR A 59 -25.78 -13.50 -9.60
N PHE A 60 -24.61 -13.58 -10.18
CA PHE A 60 -23.92 -12.45 -10.83
C PHE A 60 -23.63 -12.71 -12.30
N HIS A 61 -24.05 -13.82 -12.89
CA HIS A 61 -23.84 -14.19 -14.31
C HIS A 61 -22.36 -14.15 -14.71
N ASN A 62 -21.47 -14.38 -13.76
CA ASN A 62 -20.02 -14.18 -13.90
C ASN A 62 -19.60 -12.72 -14.22
N HIS A 63 -20.47 -11.73 -13.98
CA HIS A 63 -20.22 -10.31 -14.21
C HIS A 63 -19.65 -9.65 -12.96
N VAL A 64 -18.43 -9.12 -13.02
CA VAL A 64 -17.84 -8.34 -11.93
C VAL A 64 -18.65 -7.07 -11.68
N SER A 65 -19.23 -6.45 -12.73
CA SER A 65 -20.12 -5.31 -12.60
C SER A 65 -21.35 -5.59 -11.73
N GLU A 66 -21.95 -6.77 -11.87
CA GLU A 66 -23.11 -7.18 -11.06
C GLU A 66 -22.68 -7.52 -9.62
N TYR A 67 -21.56 -8.17 -9.46
CA TYR A 67 -20.97 -8.45 -8.13
C TYR A 67 -20.72 -7.16 -7.33
N TYR A 68 -20.29 -6.08 -8.00
CA TYR A 68 -20.09 -4.77 -7.40
C TYR A 68 -21.32 -3.84 -7.50
N SER A 69 -22.51 -4.36 -7.83
CA SER A 69 -23.72 -3.53 -8.02
C SER A 69 -24.08 -2.67 -6.81
N ALA A 70 -23.81 -3.15 -5.59
CA ALA A 70 -23.99 -2.38 -4.35
C ALA A 70 -22.86 -1.33 -4.09
N PHE A 71 -21.81 -1.34 -4.89
CA PHE A 71 -20.64 -0.45 -4.76
C PHE A 71 -20.19 0.07 -6.13
N PRO A 72 -21.07 0.81 -6.84
CA PRO A 72 -20.81 1.25 -8.21
C PRO A 72 -19.58 2.16 -8.32
N ASP A 73 -19.29 2.98 -7.31
CA ASP A 73 -18.12 3.88 -7.28
C ASP A 73 -16.80 3.10 -7.28
N VAL A 74 -16.77 1.94 -6.60
CA VAL A 74 -15.59 1.06 -6.59
C VAL A 74 -15.38 0.47 -7.99
N TYR A 75 -16.44 -0.06 -8.61
CA TYR A 75 -16.37 -0.60 -9.95
C TYR A 75 -15.94 0.45 -10.99
N GLU A 76 -16.49 1.65 -10.92
CA GLU A 76 -16.11 2.75 -11.81
C GLU A 76 -14.63 3.11 -11.64
N THR A 77 -14.14 3.14 -10.39
CA THR A 77 -12.74 3.44 -10.08
C THR A 77 -11.81 2.35 -10.65
N MET A 78 -12.16 1.07 -10.51
CA MET A 78 -11.43 -0.05 -11.16
C MET A 78 -11.35 0.15 -12.66
N GLY A 79 -12.46 0.50 -13.31
CA GLY A 79 -12.52 0.79 -14.74
C GLY A 79 -11.63 1.96 -15.17
N LYS A 80 -11.46 2.99 -14.32
CA LYS A 80 -10.53 4.11 -14.59
C LYS A 80 -9.08 3.67 -14.63
N PHE A 81 -8.64 2.83 -13.67
CA PHE A 81 -7.28 2.29 -13.66
C PHE A 81 -6.98 1.48 -14.92
N ILE A 82 -7.89 0.55 -15.29
CA ILE A 82 -7.73 -0.28 -16.49
C ILE A 82 -7.67 0.58 -17.76
N LYS A 83 -8.59 1.54 -17.93
CA LYS A 83 -8.61 2.45 -19.07
C LYS A 83 -7.36 3.32 -19.16
N THR A 84 -6.84 3.77 -18.01
CA THR A 84 -5.62 4.59 -17.96
C THR A 84 -4.42 3.78 -18.43
N ALA A 85 -4.23 2.57 -17.92
CA ALA A 85 -3.15 1.67 -18.34
C ALA A 85 -3.21 1.36 -19.85
N LEU A 86 -4.41 1.05 -20.38
CA LEU A 86 -4.62 0.84 -21.82
C LEU A 86 -4.25 2.06 -22.64
N LYS A 87 -4.66 3.26 -22.21
CA LYS A 87 -4.37 4.51 -22.93
C LYS A 87 -2.88 4.81 -23.00
N HIS A 88 -2.12 4.43 -21.97
CA HIS A 88 -0.67 4.61 -21.92
C HIS A 88 0.11 3.46 -22.54
N GLY A 89 -0.56 2.40 -23.00
CA GLY A 89 0.08 1.22 -23.60
C GLY A 89 0.85 0.37 -22.57
N GLU A 90 0.47 0.44 -21.30
CA GLU A 90 1.09 -0.34 -20.25
C GLU A 90 0.73 -1.82 -20.39
N PRO A 91 1.65 -2.75 -20.08
CA PRO A 91 1.38 -4.19 -20.18
C PRO A 91 0.48 -4.72 -19.07
N SER A 92 0.31 -3.96 -17.98
CA SER A 92 -0.42 -4.35 -16.79
C SER A 92 -1.00 -3.13 -16.07
N TYR A 93 -1.88 -3.40 -15.10
CA TYR A 93 -2.40 -2.39 -14.17
C TYR A 93 -2.38 -2.94 -12.75
N GLU A 94 -2.35 -2.02 -11.79
CA GLU A 94 -2.40 -2.34 -10.37
C GLU A 94 -3.30 -1.33 -9.64
N PHE A 95 -4.10 -1.81 -8.69
CA PHE A 95 -4.85 -0.97 -7.77
C PHE A 95 -5.21 -1.71 -6.49
N VAL A 96 -5.62 -0.94 -5.48
CA VAL A 96 -6.16 -1.44 -4.21
C VAL A 96 -7.61 -1.00 -4.11
N CYS A 97 -8.50 -1.93 -3.74
CA CYS A 97 -9.91 -1.60 -3.55
C CYS A 97 -10.55 -2.50 -2.48
N PRO A 98 -11.67 -2.07 -1.88
CA PRO A 98 -12.49 -2.95 -1.07
C PRO A 98 -13.24 -3.96 -1.95
N MET A 99 -13.28 -5.22 -1.51
CA MET A 99 -14.06 -6.29 -2.14
C MET A 99 -15.19 -6.70 -1.18
N PRO A 100 -16.46 -6.67 -1.61
CA PRO A 100 -17.56 -7.19 -0.81
C PRO A 100 -17.43 -8.70 -0.65
N VAL A 101 -17.83 -9.23 0.51
CA VAL A 101 -17.87 -10.66 0.77
C VAL A 101 -19.30 -11.05 1.13
N LYS A 102 -19.70 -12.27 0.79
CA LYS A 102 -21.01 -12.80 1.17
C LYS A 102 -21.23 -12.62 2.68
N GLY A 103 -22.41 -12.13 3.07
CA GLY A 103 -22.71 -11.82 4.47
C GLY A 103 -22.48 -10.35 4.86
N GLY A 104 -22.05 -9.49 3.91
CA GLY A 104 -22.01 -8.03 4.06
C GLY A 104 -20.69 -7.47 4.62
N SER A 105 -19.71 -8.31 4.92
CA SER A 105 -18.36 -7.85 5.26
C SER A 105 -17.60 -7.40 4.00
N ARG A 106 -16.45 -6.73 4.22
CA ARG A 106 -15.54 -6.31 3.15
C ARG A 106 -14.12 -6.70 3.51
N ILE A 107 -13.35 -7.06 2.51
CA ILE A 107 -11.91 -7.23 2.62
C ILE A 107 -11.21 -6.22 1.69
N TRP A 108 -9.97 -5.89 2.00
CA TRP A 108 -9.14 -5.09 1.12
C TRP A 108 -8.31 -5.99 0.22
N ILE A 109 -8.38 -5.76 -1.07
CA ILE A 109 -7.61 -6.53 -2.05
C ILE A 109 -6.68 -5.61 -2.85
N LYS A 110 -5.48 -6.14 -3.11
CA LYS A 110 -4.56 -5.62 -4.12
C LYS A 110 -4.78 -6.43 -5.38
N VAL A 111 -5.11 -5.77 -6.47
CA VAL A 111 -5.35 -6.39 -7.78
C VAL A 111 -4.19 -6.03 -8.72
N VAL A 112 -3.65 -7.03 -9.38
CA VAL A 112 -2.70 -6.87 -10.50
C VAL A 112 -3.31 -7.55 -11.72
N GLY A 113 -3.54 -6.81 -12.78
CA GLY A 113 -4.05 -7.35 -14.03
C GLY A 113 -3.04 -7.22 -15.16
N THR A 114 -2.96 -8.23 -16.01
CA THR A 114 -2.05 -8.28 -17.16
C THR A 114 -2.85 -8.39 -18.46
N PHE A 115 -2.61 -7.47 -19.38
CA PHE A 115 -3.20 -7.53 -20.71
C PHE A 115 -2.51 -8.62 -21.53
N THR A 116 -3.30 -9.44 -22.21
CA THR A 116 -2.79 -10.52 -23.04
C THR A 116 -3.08 -10.25 -24.52
N LYS A 117 -2.52 -11.09 -25.38
CA LYS A 117 -2.87 -11.09 -26.81
C LYS A 117 -4.02 -12.06 -27.12
N GLU A 118 -4.53 -12.75 -26.09
CA GLU A 118 -5.67 -13.65 -26.26
C GLU A 118 -6.96 -12.86 -26.50
N THR A 119 -7.82 -13.44 -27.32
CA THR A 119 -9.18 -12.95 -27.53
C THR A 119 -10.16 -14.12 -27.49
N VAL A 120 -11.36 -13.87 -27.02
CA VAL A 120 -12.51 -14.79 -27.10
C VAL A 120 -13.61 -14.03 -27.82
N ASP A 121 -14.07 -14.55 -28.95
CA ASP A 121 -15.06 -13.89 -29.83
C ASP A 121 -14.68 -12.46 -30.20
N GLY A 122 -13.36 -12.20 -30.37
CA GLY A 122 -12.82 -10.88 -30.69
C GLY A 122 -12.68 -9.93 -29.50
N ILE A 123 -13.09 -10.33 -28.28
CA ILE A 123 -12.96 -9.54 -27.05
C ILE A 123 -11.61 -9.87 -26.40
N PRO A 124 -10.79 -8.87 -26.04
CA PRO A 124 -9.52 -9.10 -25.37
C PRO A 124 -9.68 -9.78 -23.99
N VAL A 125 -8.70 -10.60 -23.67
CA VAL A 125 -8.65 -11.33 -22.38
C VAL A 125 -7.60 -10.73 -21.47
N ILE A 126 -7.95 -10.59 -20.20
CA ILE A 126 -7.08 -10.14 -19.13
C ILE A 126 -6.93 -11.25 -18.09
N TYR A 127 -5.73 -11.47 -17.61
CA TYR A 127 -5.49 -12.24 -16.40
C TYR A 127 -5.37 -11.29 -15.21
N SER A 128 -6.06 -11.56 -14.13
CA SER A 128 -5.96 -10.82 -12.87
C SER A 128 -5.57 -11.73 -11.72
N VAL A 129 -4.75 -11.20 -10.86
CA VAL A 129 -4.41 -11.80 -9.56
C VAL A 129 -4.85 -10.81 -8.51
N PHE A 130 -5.57 -11.27 -7.50
CA PHE A 130 -5.80 -10.45 -6.32
C PHE A 130 -5.32 -11.14 -5.05
N THR A 131 -4.79 -10.33 -4.16
CA THR A 131 -4.28 -10.73 -2.85
C THR A 131 -5.06 -10.00 -1.78
N ASP A 132 -5.51 -10.73 -0.77
CA ASP A 132 -6.12 -10.15 0.42
C ASP A 132 -5.04 -9.43 1.24
N ILE A 133 -5.21 -8.14 1.43
CA ILE A 133 -4.32 -7.27 2.21
C ILE A 133 -5.04 -6.63 3.40
N THR A 134 -6.16 -7.23 3.83
CA THR A 134 -6.99 -6.68 4.92
C THR A 134 -6.19 -6.49 6.20
N ASP A 135 -5.44 -7.50 6.63
CA ASP A 135 -4.61 -7.42 7.84
C ASP A 135 -3.55 -6.32 7.73
N LEU A 136 -2.96 -6.15 6.55
CA LEU A 136 -1.98 -5.08 6.30
C LEU A 136 -2.63 -3.70 6.42
N VAL A 137 -3.79 -3.50 5.80
CA VAL A 137 -4.54 -2.24 5.85
C VAL A 137 -5.01 -1.95 7.27
N GLN A 138 -5.49 -2.96 8.00
CA GLN A 138 -5.90 -2.82 9.40
C GLN A 138 -4.72 -2.43 10.28
N ALA A 139 -3.60 -3.13 10.17
CA ALA A 139 -2.39 -2.82 10.95
C ALA A 139 -1.87 -1.40 10.67
N GLN A 140 -1.91 -0.94 9.41
CA GLN A 140 -1.55 0.42 9.05
C GLN A 140 -2.52 1.45 9.63
N THR A 141 -3.83 1.16 9.58
CA THR A 141 -4.87 2.03 10.13
C THR A 141 -4.75 2.14 11.65
N GLU A 142 -4.58 1.02 12.35
CA GLU A 142 -4.38 1.00 13.81
C GLU A 142 -3.13 1.78 14.20
N LYS A 143 -2.03 1.61 13.47
CA LYS A 143 -0.81 2.37 13.67
C LYS A 143 -1.02 3.87 13.47
N SER A 144 -1.72 4.27 12.42
CA SER A 144 -2.06 5.67 12.13
C SER A 144 -2.94 6.26 13.24
N ILE A 145 -4.03 5.59 13.60
CA ILE A 145 -4.94 6.04 14.67
C ILE A 145 -4.18 6.20 15.99
N THR A 146 -3.31 5.27 16.36
CA THR A 146 -2.51 5.36 17.57
C THR A 146 -1.54 6.54 17.50
N TYR A 147 -0.90 6.73 16.38
CA TYR A 147 0.08 7.78 16.11
C TYR A 147 -0.55 9.18 16.15
N ASP A 148 -1.74 9.34 15.55
CA ASP A 148 -2.46 10.62 15.51
C ASP A 148 -3.15 10.97 16.86
N ASN A 149 -3.48 9.96 17.65
CA ASN A 149 -4.09 10.16 18.98
C ASN A 149 -3.08 10.43 20.10
N LEU A 150 -1.77 10.30 19.88
CA LEU A 150 -0.77 10.64 20.88
C LEU A 150 -0.78 12.14 21.18
N PRO A 151 -0.71 12.54 22.47
CA PRO A 151 -0.78 13.95 22.88
C PRO A 151 0.54 14.68 22.66
N GLY A 152 1.05 14.70 21.42
CA GLY A 152 2.32 15.34 21.10
C GLY A 152 2.54 15.48 19.61
N PHE A 153 3.58 16.22 19.27
CA PHE A 153 4.09 16.28 17.90
C PHE A 153 5.00 15.07 17.68
N ILE A 154 4.68 14.24 16.70
CA ILE A 154 5.47 13.07 16.36
C ILE A 154 5.89 13.18 14.90
N ALA A 155 7.17 13.00 14.66
CA ALA A 155 7.73 12.96 13.32
C ALA A 155 8.83 11.92 13.21
N LYS A 156 9.00 11.34 12.04
CA LYS A 156 10.04 10.38 11.69
C LYS A 156 11.05 11.01 10.77
N PHE A 157 12.30 10.80 11.11
CA PHE A 157 13.42 11.27 10.32
C PHE A 157 14.42 10.14 10.12
N GLN A 158 14.95 10.01 8.91
CA GLN A 158 16.14 9.21 8.66
C GLN A 158 17.37 10.06 8.95
N ILE A 159 18.28 9.55 9.78
CA ILE A 159 19.48 10.27 10.19
C ILE A 159 20.66 9.81 9.31
N ARG A 160 21.06 10.65 8.38
CA ARG A 160 22.11 10.32 7.40
C ARG A 160 23.48 10.84 7.79
N ALA A 161 24.53 10.18 7.28
CA ALA A 161 25.87 10.73 7.29
C ALA A 161 25.97 11.83 6.21
N GLY A 162 26.39 13.04 6.58
CA GLY A 162 26.48 14.13 5.60
C GLY A 162 26.73 15.50 6.23
N CYS A 163 26.65 16.56 5.41
CA CYS A 163 26.67 17.94 5.88
C CYS A 163 25.38 18.30 6.62
N ALA A 164 25.39 19.39 7.38
CA ALA A 164 24.31 19.72 8.32
C ALA A 164 22.91 19.74 7.69
N GLN A 165 22.80 20.16 6.41
CA GLN A 165 21.52 20.26 5.69
C GLN A 165 20.99 18.91 5.17
N GLU A 166 21.85 17.90 5.02
CA GLU A 166 21.50 16.59 4.47
C GLU A 166 21.36 15.49 5.56
N ARG A 167 21.62 15.85 6.83
CA ARG A 167 21.64 14.88 7.94
C ARG A 167 20.28 14.27 8.26
N PHE A 168 19.22 14.99 7.97
CA PHE A 168 17.87 14.60 8.35
C PHE A 168 16.99 14.55 7.10
N THR A 169 16.42 13.38 6.83
CA THR A 169 15.37 13.24 5.82
C THR A 169 14.04 13.00 6.53
N PHE A 170 13.09 13.88 6.33
CA PHE A 170 11.75 13.72 6.84
C PHE A 170 11.05 12.54 6.14
N LEU A 171 10.45 11.66 6.90
CA LEU A 171 9.74 10.48 6.39
C LEU A 171 8.24 10.57 6.61
N ASP A 172 7.82 10.95 7.81
CA ASP A 172 6.42 10.91 8.21
C ASP A 172 6.17 11.75 9.48
N ALA A 173 4.93 12.17 9.72
CA ALA A 173 4.52 12.84 10.95
C ALA A 173 3.04 12.63 11.23
N ASN A 174 2.63 12.78 12.51
CA ASN A 174 1.23 12.79 12.86
C ASN A 174 0.54 14.11 12.45
N ASP A 175 -0.79 14.10 12.36
CA ASP A 175 -1.59 15.25 11.94
C ASP A 175 -1.29 16.50 12.77
N ARG A 176 -1.09 16.36 14.08
CA ARG A 176 -0.75 17.48 14.97
C ARG A 176 0.56 18.17 14.59
N PHE A 177 1.57 17.39 14.20
CA PHE A 177 2.83 17.94 13.71
C PHE A 177 2.63 18.68 12.38
N ILE A 178 1.88 18.04 11.46
CA ILE A 178 1.58 18.59 10.14
C ILE A 178 0.81 19.91 10.27
N ASP A 179 -0.23 19.96 11.09
CA ASP A 179 -1.06 21.14 11.30
C ASP A 179 -0.27 22.29 11.98
N PHE A 180 0.58 21.95 12.95
CA PHE A 180 1.35 22.97 13.68
C PHE A 180 2.50 23.54 12.86
N PHE A 181 3.19 22.70 12.09
CA PHE A 181 4.36 23.08 11.31
C PHE A 181 4.07 23.33 9.82
N GLY A 182 2.88 23.02 9.30
CA GLY A 182 2.49 23.24 7.91
C GLY A 182 3.17 22.36 6.88
N VAL A 183 3.75 21.24 7.30
CA VAL A 183 4.40 20.26 6.43
C VAL A 183 3.36 19.34 5.84
N ARG A 184 3.25 19.26 4.50
CA ARG A 184 2.20 18.48 3.82
C ARG A 184 2.69 17.32 2.95
N ALA A 185 3.99 17.20 2.69
CA ALA A 185 4.52 16.13 1.84
C ALA A 185 5.92 15.69 2.25
N ALA A 186 6.25 14.43 2.00
CA ALA A 186 7.62 13.94 2.05
C ALA A 186 8.47 14.72 1.03
N GLY A 187 9.43 15.49 1.52
CA GLY A 187 10.24 16.41 0.71
C GLY A 187 10.04 17.87 1.06
N ASP A 188 8.92 18.27 1.67
CA ASP A 188 8.80 19.57 2.34
C ASP A 188 9.69 19.53 3.58
N ALA A 189 10.83 20.19 3.52
CA ALA A 189 11.74 20.19 4.65
C ALA A 189 11.08 20.89 5.85
N PRO A 190 10.80 20.20 6.98
CA PRO A 190 10.44 20.88 8.22
C PRO A 190 11.60 21.75 8.76
N TYR A 191 12.70 21.75 8.05
CA TYR A 191 13.89 22.56 8.30
C TYR A 191 13.62 24.07 8.34
N SER A 192 12.59 24.56 7.63
CA SER A 192 12.27 25.98 7.63
C SER A 192 11.65 26.48 8.93
N LEU A 193 11.18 25.60 9.79
CA LEU A 193 10.44 25.93 11.02
C LEU A 193 11.31 25.90 12.27
N VAL A 194 12.33 25.04 12.28
CA VAL A 194 13.37 25.09 13.30
C VAL A 194 14.42 26.08 12.79
N ASN A 195 14.69 27.14 13.54
CA ASN A 195 15.74 28.07 13.20
C ASN A 195 17.13 27.41 13.38
N TRP A 196 17.52 26.58 12.39
CA TRP A 196 18.77 25.86 12.39
C TRP A 196 20.00 26.78 12.32
N ASP A 197 19.82 28.03 11.87
CA ASP A 197 20.88 29.05 11.85
C ASP A 197 21.15 29.65 13.24
N SER A 198 20.28 29.37 14.20
CA SER A 198 20.55 29.75 15.59
C SER A 198 21.72 28.93 16.14
N ALA A 199 22.73 29.62 16.64
CA ALA A 199 23.92 28.99 17.25
C ALA A 199 23.56 27.97 18.34
N ARG A 200 22.48 28.21 19.08
CA ARG A 200 21.97 27.32 20.12
C ARG A 200 21.41 26.02 19.55
N ASN A 201 20.60 26.10 18.49
CA ASN A 201 20.04 24.92 17.85
C ASN A 201 21.14 24.10 17.18
N GLN A 202 22.11 24.76 16.52
CA GLN A 202 23.28 24.08 15.96
C GLN A 202 24.12 23.38 17.02
N GLN A 203 24.34 24.02 18.16
CA GLN A 203 25.05 23.41 19.28
C GLN A 203 24.32 22.16 19.77
N ALA A 204 23.01 22.28 20.11
CA ALA A 204 22.20 21.17 20.59
C ALA A 204 22.20 20.00 19.60
N LEU A 205 22.07 20.29 18.30
CA LEU A 205 22.08 19.27 17.26
C LEU A 205 23.43 18.58 17.15
N ASN A 206 24.54 19.34 17.12
CA ASN A 206 25.89 18.79 17.01
C ASN A 206 26.27 17.93 18.22
N GLU A 207 25.81 18.29 19.42
CA GLU A 207 26.03 17.50 20.65
C GLU A 207 25.30 16.15 20.60
N HIS A 208 24.09 16.10 20.02
CA HIS A 208 23.24 14.89 20.03
C HIS A 208 23.35 14.07 18.73
N TYR A 209 23.82 14.66 17.64
CA TYR A 209 23.93 13.96 16.35
C TYR A 209 24.73 12.65 16.39
N PRO A 210 25.88 12.53 17.09
CA PRO A 210 26.57 11.25 17.18
C PRO A 210 25.71 10.14 17.80
N ALA A 211 24.97 10.46 18.88
CA ALA A 211 24.07 9.52 19.52
C ALA A 211 22.91 9.10 18.57
N MET A 212 22.34 10.05 17.83
CA MET A 212 21.32 9.76 16.81
C MET A 212 21.85 8.81 15.73
N ARG A 213 23.08 9.02 15.26
CA ARG A 213 23.73 8.15 14.26
C ARG A 213 23.99 6.72 14.77
N GLU A 214 24.17 6.57 16.07
CA GLU A 214 24.33 5.27 16.73
C GLU A 214 22.99 4.63 17.10
N GLY A 215 21.84 5.27 16.78
CA GLY A 215 20.52 4.80 17.16
C GLY A 215 20.24 4.87 18.65
N LYS A 216 20.96 5.70 19.38
CA LYS A 216 20.75 5.90 20.85
C LYS A 216 19.66 6.93 21.12
N PRO A 217 18.91 6.78 22.22
CA PRO A 217 17.92 7.78 22.65
C PRO A 217 18.55 9.15 22.82
N VAL A 218 17.82 10.19 22.41
CA VAL A 218 18.23 11.59 22.56
C VAL A 218 17.13 12.42 23.20
N HIS A 219 17.56 13.43 23.96
CA HIS A 219 16.66 14.36 24.62
C HIS A 219 17.28 15.76 24.64
N PHE A 220 16.69 16.72 23.96
CA PHE A 220 17.19 18.09 23.89
C PHE A 220 16.07 19.08 23.54
N THR A 221 16.38 20.38 23.62
CA THR A 221 15.43 21.46 23.36
C THR A 221 15.90 22.30 22.18
N VAL A 222 14.98 22.66 21.31
CA VAL A 222 15.21 23.56 20.17
C VAL A 222 14.21 24.70 20.16
N GLN A 223 14.62 25.81 19.56
CA GLN A 223 13.74 26.93 19.28
C GLN A 223 13.17 26.77 17.86
N ALA A 224 11.86 26.86 17.74
CA ALA A 224 11.14 26.74 16.47
C ALA A 224 10.22 27.94 16.24
N LYS A 225 9.75 28.10 15.02
CA LYS A 225 8.70 29.04 14.67
C LYS A 225 7.41 28.31 14.39
N THR A 226 6.30 28.86 14.85
CA THR A 226 4.97 28.40 14.45
C THR A 226 4.62 28.89 13.05
N LEU A 227 3.53 28.39 12.48
CA LEU A 227 2.98 28.92 11.20
C LEU A 227 2.64 30.41 11.27
N GLN A 228 2.29 30.92 12.46
CA GLN A 228 2.04 32.34 12.71
C GLN A 228 3.34 33.15 12.91
N ASN A 229 4.50 32.52 12.77
CA ASN A 229 5.82 33.09 13.00
C ASN A 229 6.14 33.46 14.46
N ASP A 230 5.39 32.90 15.42
CA ASP A 230 5.68 33.04 16.84
C ASP A 230 6.82 32.12 17.26
N ASP A 231 7.62 32.55 18.24
CA ASP A 231 8.66 31.71 18.83
C ASP A 231 8.08 30.63 19.72
N ALA A 232 8.50 29.38 19.49
CA ALA A 232 8.14 28.23 20.30
C ALA A 232 9.39 27.47 20.76
N TRP A 233 9.34 26.92 21.99
CA TRP A 233 10.37 26.02 22.49
C TRP A 233 9.85 24.60 22.44
N LEU A 234 10.56 23.73 21.76
CA LEU A 234 10.21 22.33 21.62
C LEU A 234 11.21 21.47 22.39
N GLN A 235 10.68 20.59 23.22
CA GLN A 235 11.43 19.52 23.84
C GLN A 235 11.36 18.31 22.93
N LEU A 236 12.50 17.87 22.42
CA LEU A 236 12.61 16.73 21.54
C LEU A 236 13.04 15.50 22.34
N ASN A 237 12.30 14.41 22.14
CA ASN A 237 12.65 13.07 22.62
C ASN A 237 12.70 12.18 21.36
N GLY A 238 13.83 11.59 21.08
CA GLY A 238 14.03 10.72 19.92
C GLY A 238 14.51 9.34 20.32
N ASP A 239 13.87 8.32 19.76
CA ASP A 239 14.25 6.93 19.88
C ASP A 239 14.39 6.33 18.47
N CYS A 240 15.40 5.48 18.28
CA CYS A 240 15.55 4.74 17.02
C CYS A 240 14.51 3.62 16.95
N ILE A 241 13.68 3.65 15.91
CA ILE A 241 12.60 2.69 15.71
C ILE A 241 12.86 1.74 14.52
N ASP A 242 13.80 2.09 13.65
CA ASP A 242 14.12 1.32 12.44
C ASP A 242 15.51 1.70 11.89
N VAL A 243 15.99 0.95 10.90
CA VAL A 243 17.22 1.25 10.16
C VAL A 243 16.93 1.09 8.67
N ILE A 244 17.04 2.16 7.89
CA ILE A 244 16.82 2.17 6.45
C ILE A 244 18.16 2.37 5.75
N GLN A 245 18.59 1.38 4.95
CA GLN A 245 19.86 1.41 4.20
C GLN A 245 21.10 1.69 5.09
N GLY A 246 21.06 1.23 6.35
CA GLY A 246 22.15 1.43 7.31
C GLY A 246 22.08 2.76 8.08
N ASP A 247 21.09 3.58 7.84
CA ASP A 247 20.85 4.84 8.55
C ASP A 247 19.70 4.70 9.56
N PRO A 248 19.86 5.14 10.82
CA PRO A 248 18.80 5.12 11.84
C PRO A 248 17.58 5.97 11.47
N VAL A 249 16.41 5.50 11.88
CA VAL A 249 15.12 6.20 11.79
C VAL A 249 14.53 6.41 13.16
#